data_b12958f4bd4b262ef49c166574b3333d
#
_entry.id   b12958f4bd4b262ef49c166574b3333d
#
_cell.length_a   1.000
_cell.length_b   1.000
_cell.length_c   1.000
_cell.angle_alpha   90.00
_cell.angle_beta   90.00
_cell.angle_gamma   90.00
#
_symmetry.space_group_name_H-M   'P 1'
#
loop_
_entity.id
_entity.type
_entity.pdbx_description
1 polymer ?
#
loop_
_entity_poly.entity_id
_entity_poly.type
_entity_poly.pdbx_seq_one_letter_code
_entity_poly.pdbx_strand_id
1 'polypeptide(L)'
;MSEHGVVLDPTSLRFTRTLPASVETVWAFLTESDKRGRWLATGDMELREGGGVTLRFVHADLSSVKEPTPEPYKPYENGVTTHGVITRCEPPRLLAFTWGGSQGVPSEVTFELTPQGEGTLLVLTHRKLNSRNDMVDVAGGWHTHLGVLSARLAGRDPGPFWSAHRGWEADYQARILGA
;
A
#
# COMPACT_ATOMS: atom_id res chain seq x y z
N MET A 1 -6.57 19.35 -0.71
CA MET A 1 -5.95 18.36 -1.62
C MET A 1 -6.82 17.11 -1.66
N SER A 2 -7.03 16.59 -2.85
CA SER A 2 -7.74 15.31 -3.00
C SER A 2 -6.89 14.17 -2.43
N GLU A 3 -7.49 13.32 -1.61
CA GLU A 3 -6.83 12.11 -1.12
C GLU A 3 -6.81 10.97 -2.15
N HIS A 4 -7.47 11.17 -3.28
CA HIS A 4 -7.51 10.17 -4.34
C HIS A 4 -6.16 9.97 -5.01
N GLY A 5 -5.93 8.74 -5.44
CA GLY A 5 -4.82 8.43 -6.33
C GLY A 5 -5.00 9.14 -7.68
N VAL A 6 -3.90 9.64 -8.20
CA VAL A 6 -3.84 10.32 -9.49
C VAL A 6 -3.25 9.40 -10.54
N VAL A 7 -4.01 9.15 -11.61
CA VAL A 7 -3.51 8.41 -12.78
C VAL A 7 -2.53 9.31 -13.53
N LEU A 8 -1.27 8.89 -13.63
CA LEU A 8 -0.20 9.63 -14.30
C LEU A 8 -0.16 9.32 -15.80
N ASP A 9 -0.36 8.06 -16.13
CA ASP A 9 -0.36 7.49 -17.46
C ASP A 9 -1.11 6.14 -17.44
N PRO A 10 -1.29 5.43 -18.57
CA PRO A 10 -2.06 4.18 -18.61
C PRO A 10 -1.54 3.05 -17.70
N THR A 11 -0.31 3.16 -17.19
CA THR A 11 0.37 2.13 -16.39
C THR A 11 0.82 2.61 -15.01
N SER A 12 0.54 3.87 -14.66
CA SER A 12 1.11 4.48 -13.44
C SER A 12 0.07 5.27 -12.64
N LEU A 13 0.16 5.12 -11.33
CA LEU A 13 -0.73 5.73 -10.34
C LEU A 13 0.09 6.33 -9.20
N ARG A 14 -0.34 7.49 -8.65
CA ARG A 14 0.34 8.15 -7.54
C ARG A 14 -0.62 8.52 -6.42
N PHE A 15 -0.20 8.28 -5.20
CA PHE A 15 -0.83 8.80 -3.97
C PHE A 15 0.11 9.75 -3.25
N THR A 16 -0.46 10.80 -2.67
CA THR A 16 0.27 11.73 -1.82
C THR A 16 -0.43 11.82 -0.47
N ARG A 17 0.33 11.71 0.62
CA ARG A 17 -0.19 11.77 2.00
C ARG A 17 0.71 12.62 2.88
N THR A 18 0.12 13.45 3.71
CA THR A 18 0.80 14.05 4.86
C THR A 18 0.54 13.16 6.07
N LEU A 19 1.60 12.58 6.63
CA LEU A 19 1.52 11.64 7.74
C LEU A 19 1.96 12.32 9.06
N PRO A 20 1.26 12.05 10.19
CA PRO A 20 1.53 12.71 11.47
C PRO A 20 2.67 12.00 12.24
N ALA A 21 3.81 11.80 11.61
CA ALA A 21 4.97 11.17 12.21
C ALA A 21 6.25 11.60 11.49
N SER A 22 7.40 11.49 12.16
CA SER A 22 8.71 11.77 11.56
C SER A 22 9.05 10.82 10.42
N VAL A 23 9.97 11.23 9.55
CA VAL A 23 10.47 10.38 8.45
C VAL A 23 10.99 9.04 8.97
N GLU A 24 11.74 9.05 10.08
CA GLU A 24 12.29 7.84 10.69
C GLU A 24 11.19 6.89 11.17
N THR A 25 10.14 7.43 11.79
CA THR A 25 8.98 6.61 12.21
C THR A 25 8.25 6.03 11.01
N VAL A 26 7.98 6.82 9.97
CA VAL A 26 7.33 6.32 8.75
C VAL A 26 8.21 5.27 8.07
N TRP A 27 9.52 5.49 7.99
CA TRP A 27 10.47 4.52 7.45
C TRP A 27 10.40 3.18 8.18
N ALA A 28 10.34 3.21 9.51
CA ALA A 28 10.17 2.00 10.32
C ALA A 28 8.85 1.27 10.00
N PHE A 29 7.77 2.02 9.78
CA PHE A 29 6.47 1.43 9.36
C PHE A 29 6.48 0.87 7.92
N LEU A 30 7.42 1.29 7.07
CA LEU A 30 7.63 0.69 5.76
C LEU A 30 8.50 -0.57 5.82
N THR A 31 9.51 -0.59 6.67
CA THR A 31 10.61 -1.57 6.58
C THR A 31 10.61 -2.63 7.68
N GLU A 32 10.12 -2.34 8.87
CA GLU A 32 10.06 -3.31 9.97
C GLU A 32 8.80 -4.17 9.87
N SER A 33 8.96 -5.49 9.89
CA SER A 33 7.88 -6.46 9.67
C SER A 33 6.68 -6.26 10.59
N ASP A 34 6.91 -6.11 11.89
CA ASP A 34 5.84 -5.94 12.89
C ASP A 34 5.09 -4.62 12.72
N LYS A 35 5.80 -3.54 12.44
CA LYS A 35 5.19 -2.22 12.20
C LYS A 35 4.47 -2.19 10.85
N ARG A 36 5.07 -2.71 9.81
CA ARG A 36 4.42 -2.81 8.49
C ARG A 36 3.18 -3.69 8.54
N GLY A 37 3.19 -4.77 9.33
CA GLY A 37 2.05 -5.65 9.53
C GLY A 37 0.84 -4.99 10.17
N ARG A 38 0.99 -3.82 10.78
CA ARG A 38 -0.11 -3.06 11.38
C ARG A 38 -0.94 -2.28 10.34
N TRP A 39 -0.46 -2.15 9.11
CA TRP A 39 -1.17 -1.39 8.07
C TRP A 39 -1.14 -2.05 6.69
N LEU A 40 -0.20 -2.93 6.41
CA LEU A 40 -0.04 -3.57 5.10
C LEU A 40 0.14 -5.08 5.24
N ALA A 41 1.36 -5.53 5.54
CA ALA A 41 1.74 -6.94 5.57
C ALA A 41 2.99 -7.16 6.42
N THR A 42 3.10 -8.31 7.05
CA THR A 42 4.32 -8.76 7.73
C THR A 42 5.31 -9.37 6.71
N GLY A 43 6.48 -9.74 7.16
CA GLY A 43 7.51 -10.43 6.36
C GLY A 43 8.82 -9.66 6.30
N ASP A 44 9.87 -10.33 5.87
CA ASP A 44 11.22 -9.79 5.87
C ASP A 44 11.52 -8.97 4.63
N MET A 45 12.35 -7.94 4.80
CA MET A 45 12.95 -7.16 3.73
C MET A 45 14.44 -7.05 3.94
N GLU A 46 15.22 -7.42 2.93
CA GLU A 46 16.65 -7.13 2.90
C GLU A 46 16.86 -5.72 2.32
N LEU A 47 17.14 -4.73 3.17
CA LEU A 47 17.18 -3.31 2.82
C LEU A 47 18.43 -2.94 1.99
N ARG A 48 18.52 -3.49 0.79
CA ARG A 48 19.55 -3.20 -0.21
C ARG A 48 18.99 -3.47 -1.62
N GLU A 49 19.55 -2.86 -2.63
CA GLU A 49 19.21 -3.19 -4.01
C GLU A 49 19.48 -4.67 -4.29
N GLY A 50 18.51 -5.34 -4.91
CA GLY A 50 18.54 -6.78 -5.16
C GLY A 50 18.11 -7.62 -3.95
N GLY A 51 17.84 -7.01 -2.80
CA GLY A 51 17.38 -7.71 -1.60
C GLY A 51 15.97 -8.26 -1.74
N GLY A 52 15.70 -9.39 -1.07
CA GLY A 52 14.40 -10.03 -1.09
C GLY A 52 13.35 -9.26 -0.29
N VAL A 53 12.11 -9.32 -0.76
CA VAL A 53 10.92 -8.80 -0.08
C VAL A 53 9.91 -9.92 0.07
N THR A 54 9.47 -10.17 1.29
CA THR A 54 8.35 -11.07 1.58
C THR A 54 7.22 -10.27 2.21
N LEU A 55 6.02 -10.38 1.66
CA LEU A 55 4.82 -9.73 2.17
C LEU A 55 3.74 -10.78 2.44
N ARG A 56 3.40 -10.95 3.72
CA ARG A 56 2.30 -11.80 4.15
C ARG A 56 1.12 -10.93 4.58
N PHE A 57 0.11 -10.91 3.75
CA PHE A 57 -1.13 -10.17 4.00
C PHE A 57 -2.11 -11.02 4.80
N VAL A 58 -2.60 -10.46 5.92
CA VAL A 58 -3.72 -11.00 6.69
C VAL A 58 -4.65 -9.84 6.98
N HIS A 59 -5.61 -9.60 6.10
CA HIS A 59 -6.46 -8.41 6.15
C HIS A 59 -7.29 -8.31 7.45
N ALA A 60 -7.64 -9.46 8.05
CA ALA A 60 -8.36 -9.50 9.31
C ALA A 60 -7.59 -8.84 10.48
N ASP A 61 -6.27 -8.75 10.39
CA ASP A 61 -5.43 -8.16 11.44
C ASP A 61 -5.33 -6.62 11.33
N LEU A 62 -5.82 -6.04 10.23
CA LEU A 62 -5.71 -4.60 9.96
C LEU A 62 -6.83 -3.77 10.60
N SER A 63 -7.84 -4.42 11.18
CA SER A 63 -9.00 -3.76 11.78
C SER A 63 -9.41 -4.44 13.08
N SER A 64 -9.82 -3.64 14.05
CA SER A 64 -10.48 -4.14 15.29
C SER A 64 -11.91 -4.63 15.00
N VAL A 65 -12.52 -4.13 13.94
CA VAL A 65 -13.87 -4.52 13.51
C VAL A 65 -13.80 -5.76 12.65
N LYS A 66 -14.45 -6.84 13.10
CA LYS A 66 -14.52 -8.09 12.32
C LYS A 66 -15.63 -8.00 11.29
N GLU A 67 -15.26 -8.19 10.05
CA GLU A 67 -16.17 -8.25 8.90
C GLU A 67 -15.95 -9.55 8.14
N PRO A 68 -17.01 -10.10 7.51
CA PRO A 68 -16.81 -11.24 6.62
C PRO A 68 -15.96 -10.83 5.41
N THR A 69 -15.02 -11.70 5.04
CA THR A 69 -14.21 -11.47 3.84
C THR A 69 -15.09 -11.50 2.59
N PRO A 70 -15.04 -10.47 1.74
CA PRO A 70 -15.82 -10.46 0.48
C PRO A 70 -15.47 -11.62 -0.44
N GLU A 71 -16.42 -12.09 -1.22
CA GLU A 71 -16.27 -13.26 -2.11
C GLU A 71 -15.02 -13.25 -3.00
N PRO A 72 -14.63 -12.12 -3.65
CA PRO A 72 -13.42 -12.10 -4.46
C PRO A 72 -12.13 -12.35 -3.67
N TYR A 73 -12.15 -12.09 -2.35
CA TYR A 73 -10.99 -12.22 -1.46
C TYR A 73 -11.04 -13.46 -0.56
N LYS A 74 -12.12 -14.25 -0.62
CA LYS A 74 -12.29 -15.50 0.15
C LYS A 74 -11.10 -16.46 0.05
N PRO A 75 -10.49 -16.68 -1.13
CA PRO A 75 -9.30 -17.53 -1.23
C PRO A 75 -8.13 -17.07 -0.38
N TYR A 76 -8.09 -15.80 0.00
CA TYR A 76 -7.00 -15.17 0.78
C TYR A 76 -7.40 -14.88 2.23
N GLU A 77 -8.56 -15.36 2.68
CA GLU A 77 -9.10 -15.09 4.02
C GLU A 77 -8.12 -15.43 5.15
N ASN A 78 -7.38 -16.53 5.00
CA ASN A 78 -6.38 -16.97 5.96
C ASN A 78 -4.96 -16.45 5.68
N GLY A 79 -4.85 -15.49 4.78
CA GLY A 79 -3.61 -14.86 4.39
C GLY A 79 -3.06 -15.30 3.04
N VAL A 80 -2.27 -14.44 2.46
CA VAL A 80 -1.55 -14.68 1.20
C VAL A 80 -0.14 -14.11 1.32
N THR A 81 0.85 -14.83 0.81
CA THR A 81 2.25 -14.40 0.81
C THR A 81 2.68 -14.11 -0.62
N THR A 82 3.28 -12.95 -0.82
CA THR A 82 3.89 -12.54 -2.09
C THR A 82 5.37 -12.27 -1.88
N HIS A 83 6.13 -12.36 -2.96
CA HIS A 83 7.58 -12.12 -2.95
C HIS A 83 7.93 -11.08 -4.01
N GLY A 84 8.95 -10.29 -3.70
CA GLY A 84 9.49 -9.28 -4.61
C GLY A 84 10.97 -9.04 -4.36
N VAL A 85 11.51 -8.05 -5.06
CA VAL A 85 12.91 -7.65 -5.00
C VAL A 85 12.99 -6.14 -4.83
N ILE A 86 13.85 -5.68 -3.93
CA ILE A 86 14.13 -4.25 -3.76
C ILE A 86 14.88 -3.74 -4.98
N THR A 87 14.34 -2.73 -5.64
CA THR A 87 14.93 -2.08 -6.81
C THR A 87 15.69 -0.82 -6.46
N ARG A 88 15.29 -0.12 -5.39
CA ARG A 88 16.03 1.04 -4.84
C ARG A 88 15.83 1.10 -3.34
N CYS A 89 16.90 1.45 -2.62
CA CYS A 89 16.86 1.62 -1.16
C CYS A 89 17.80 2.74 -0.74
N GLU A 90 17.24 3.86 -0.31
CA GLU A 90 17.96 5.03 0.17
C GLU A 90 17.37 5.47 1.53
N PRO A 91 17.76 4.80 2.63
CA PRO A 91 17.23 5.11 3.96
C PRO A 91 17.52 6.55 4.39
N PRO A 92 16.62 7.25 5.06
CA PRO A 92 15.25 6.85 5.38
C PRO A 92 14.21 7.44 4.40
N ARG A 93 14.58 7.78 3.16
CA ARG A 93 13.76 8.62 2.29
C ARG A 93 13.20 7.94 1.06
N LEU A 94 13.76 6.81 0.61
CA LEU A 94 13.28 6.15 -0.61
C LEU A 94 13.39 4.64 -0.52
N LEU A 95 12.28 3.96 -0.82
CA LEU A 95 12.19 2.52 -0.93
C LEU A 95 11.36 2.16 -2.17
N ALA A 96 11.90 1.33 -3.04
CA ALA A 96 11.18 0.79 -4.18
C ALA A 96 11.39 -0.72 -4.29
N PHE A 97 10.32 -1.44 -4.62
CA PHE A 97 10.38 -2.89 -4.82
C PHE A 97 9.34 -3.37 -5.82
N THR A 98 9.57 -4.55 -6.38
CA THR A 98 8.64 -5.19 -7.31
C THR A 98 7.41 -5.69 -6.58
N TRP A 99 6.24 -5.59 -7.23
CA TRP A 99 4.95 -5.93 -6.68
C TRP A 99 4.22 -6.93 -7.55
N GLY A 100 3.78 -8.04 -6.96
CA GLY A 100 3.09 -9.08 -7.70
C GLY A 100 4.02 -9.88 -8.59
N GLY A 101 3.51 -10.45 -9.66
CA GLY A 101 4.32 -11.13 -10.67
C GLY A 101 4.12 -12.63 -10.79
N SER A 102 3.05 -13.18 -10.21
CA SER A 102 2.73 -14.60 -10.41
C SER A 102 2.26 -14.93 -11.84
N GLN A 103 1.84 -13.92 -12.59
CA GLN A 103 1.29 -14.08 -13.95
C GLN A 103 1.70 -12.96 -14.91
N GLY A 104 2.98 -12.60 -14.96
CA GLY A 104 3.44 -11.58 -15.88
C GLY A 104 4.64 -10.80 -15.37
N VAL A 105 4.93 -9.66 -16.02
CA VAL A 105 5.98 -8.75 -15.59
C VAL A 105 5.52 -8.10 -14.28
N PRO A 106 6.31 -8.16 -13.20
CA PRO A 106 5.94 -7.52 -11.94
C PRO A 106 5.82 -6.01 -12.12
N SER A 107 4.84 -5.41 -11.44
CA SER A 107 4.77 -3.97 -11.28
C SER A 107 5.80 -3.50 -10.23
N GLU A 108 5.91 -2.20 -10.04
CA GLU A 108 6.87 -1.62 -9.10
C GLU A 108 6.21 -0.54 -8.27
N VAL A 109 6.40 -0.59 -6.96
CA VAL A 109 5.97 0.45 -6.04
C VAL A 109 7.18 1.20 -5.49
N THR A 110 7.06 2.53 -5.43
CA THR A 110 8.07 3.42 -4.86
C THR A 110 7.45 4.28 -3.77
N PHE A 111 8.11 4.32 -2.62
CA PHE A 111 7.78 5.20 -1.50
C PHE A 111 8.86 6.26 -1.38
N GLU A 112 8.48 7.53 -1.43
CA GLU A 112 9.37 8.66 -1.22
C GLU A 112 8.90 9.45 0.01
N LEU A 113 9.80 9.70 0.95
CA LEU A 113 9.53 10.39 2.20
C LEU A 113 10.30 11.70 2.25
N THR A 114 9.59 12.79 2.56
CA THR A 114 10.17 14.11 2.73
C THR A 114 9.66 14.73 4.04
N PRO A 115 10.54 15.32 4.88
CA PRO A 115 10.07 16.03 6.06
C PRO A 115 9.12 17.17 5.67
N GLN A 116 8.00 17.30 6.39
CA GLN A 116 7.03 18.37 6.18
C GLN A 116 6.50 18.84 7.54
N GLY A 117 7.04 19.95 8.06
CA GLY A 117 6.75 20.40 9.40
C GLY A 117 7.18 19.37 10.43
N GLU A 118 6.26 18.99 11.33
CA GLU A 118 6.47 17.91 12.32
C GLU A 118 6.13 16.53 11.76
N GLY A 119 5.66 16.45 10.53
CA GLY A 119 5.24 15.22 9.87
C GLY A 119 6.09 14.85 8.67
N THR A 120 5.53 13.97 7.85
CA THR A 120 6.18 13.46 6.65
C THR A 120 5.23 13.55 5.46
N LEU A 121 5.73 14.09 4.35
CA LEU A 121 5.10 13.95 3.06
C LEU A 121 5.50 12.59 2.47
N LEU A 122 4.54 11.71 2.30
CA LEU A 122 4.69 10.45 1.60
C LEU A 122 4.17 10.58 0.17
N VAL A 123 5.00 10.21 -0.80
CA VAL A 123 4.59 10.02 -2.19
C VAL A 123 4.77 8.53 -2.54
N LEU A 124 3.67 7.86 -2.81
CA LEU A 124 3.64 6.48 -3.29
C LEU A 124 3.35 6.50 -4.79
N THR A 125 4.21 5.91 -5.59
CA THR A 125 3.99 5.74 -7.03
C THR A 125 4.03 4.26 -7.39
N HIS A 126 2.99 3.77 -8.04
CA HIS A 126 2.92 2.40 -8.54
C HIS A 126 2.96 2.43 -10.06
N ARG A 127 3.95 1.79 -10.65
CA ARG A 127 4.25 1.79 -12.09
C ARG A 127 4.21 0.38 -12.68
N LYS A 128 4.19 0.32 -14.00
CA LYS A 128 4.20 -0.93 -14.77
C LYS A 128 2.98 -1.80 -14.49
N LEU A 129 1.82 -1.17 -14.26
CA LEU A 129 0.54 -1.88 -14.16
C LEU A 129 0.15 -2.42 -15.54
N ASN A 130 -0.39 -3.63 -15.58
CA ASN A 130 -0.63 -4.34 -16.84
C ASN A 130 -1.94 -3.95 -17.51
N SER A 131 -2.93 -3.44 -16.76
CA SER A 131 -4.24 -3.11 -17.26
C SER A 131 -4.93 -2.03 -16.43
N ARG A 132 -6.03 -1.48 -16.96
CA ARG A 132 -6.88 -0.54 -16.21
C ARG A 132 -7.57 -1.23 -15.03
N ASN A 133 -7.88 -2.52 -15.14
CA ASN A 133 -8.45 -3.28 -14.02
C ASN A 133 -7.43 -3.43 -12.90
N ASP A 134 -6.17 -3.77 -13.23
CA ASP A 134 -5.08 -3.81 -12.23
C ASP A 134 -4.91 -2.44 -11.55
N MET A 135 -5.09 -1.36 -12.31
CA MET A 135 -5.01 0.00 -11.76
C MET A 135 -6.13 0.27 -10.76
N VAL A 136 -7.37 -0.18 -11.03
CA VAL A 136 -8.50 -0.06 -10.10
C VAL A 136 -8.22 -0.85 -8.81
N ASP A 137 -7.78 -2.11 -8.94
CA ASP A 137 -7.50 -2.97 -7.80
C ASP A 137 -6.41 -2.38 -6.90
N VAL A 138 -5.32 -1.94 -7.52
CA VAL A 138 -4.20 -1.30 -6.83
C VAL A 138 -4.61 0.03 -6.19
N ALA A 139 -5.43 0.84 -6.88
CA ALA A 139 -5.91 2.11 -6.36
C ALA A 139 -6.78 1.94 -5.12
N GLY A 140 -7.74 1.04 -5.16
CA GLY A 140 -8.60 0.72 -4.02
C GLY A 140 -7.80 0.15 -2.85
N GLY A 141 -6.87 -0.75 -3.13
CA GLY A 141 -5.97 -1.34 -2.14
C GLY A 141 -5.09 -0.29 -1.46
N TRP A 142 -4.36 0.52 -2.21
CA TRP A 142 -3.49 1.55 -1.63
C TRP A 142 -4.27 2.61 -0.86
N HIS A 143 -5.42 3.06 -1.37
CA HIS A 143 -6.22 4.03 -0.64
C HIS A 143 -6.63 3.50 0.74
N THR A 144 -7.08 2.25 0.79
CA THR A 144 -7.49 1.60 2.04
C THR A 144 -6.30 1.43 3.00
N HIS A 145 -5.19 0.86 2.51
CA HIS A 145 -4.00 0.62 3.33
C HIS A 145 -3.34 1.90 3.82
N LEU A 146 -3.26 2.95 3.00
CA LEU A 146 -2.74 4.25 3.42
C LEU A 146 -3.64 4.92 4.47
N GLY A 147 -4.96 4.69 4.39
CA GLY A 147 -5.89 5.10 5.44
C GLY A 147 -5.60 4.42 6.78
N VAL A 148 -5.31 3.11 6.76
CA VAL A 148 -4.90 2.35 7.95
C VAL A 148 -3.57 2.89 8.50
N LEU A 149 -2.58 3.11 7.65
CA LEU A 149 -1.29 3.69 8.06
C LEU A 149 -1.46 5.04 8.75
N SER A 150 -2.21 5.94 8.14
CA SER A 150 -2.47 7.28 8.69
C SER A 150 -3.16 7.22 10.05
N ALA A 151 -4.16 6.35 10.20
CA ALA A 151 -4.85 6.14 11.47
C ALA A 151 -3.90 5.57 12.54
N ARG A 152 -3.10 4.55 12.21
CA ARG A 152 -2.13 3.97 13.16
C ARG A 152 -1.09 4.97 13.64
N LEU A 153 -0.55 5.77 12.72
CA LEU A 153 0.43 6.82 13.08
C LEU A 153 -0.18 7.93 13.94
N ALA A 154 -1.49 8.18 13.78
CA ALA A 154 -2.22 9.14 14.61
C ALA A 154 -2.76 8.54 15.92
N GLY A 155 -2.47 7.28 16.24
CA GLY A 155 -2.97 6.59 17.41
C GLY A 155 -4.48 6.34 17.40
N ARG A 156 -5.09 6.30 16.21
CA ARG A 156 -6.53 6.08 16.02
C ARG A 156 -6.82 4.68 15.50
N ASP A 157 -8.03 4.20 15.76
CA ASP A 157 -8.55 2.98 15.15
C ASP A 157 -8.84 3.25 13.66
N PRO A 158 -8.37 2.39 12.73
CA PRO A 158 -8.62 2.58 11.31
C PRO A 158 -10.07 2.28 10.87
N GLY A 159 -10.90 1.68 11.74
CA GLY A 159 -12.26 1.26 11.41
C GLY A 159 -12.31 -0.01 10.56
N PRO A 160 -13.48 -0.33 9.99
CA PRO A 160 -13.71 -1.57 9.26
C PRO A 160 -12.97 -1.57 7.90
N PHE A 161 -12.07 -2.54 7.72
CA PHE A 161 -11.22 -2.62 6.53
C PHE A 161 -12.00 -2.91 5.24
N TRP A 162 -12.82 -3.97 5.25
CA TRP A 162 -13.52 -4.39 4.03
C TRP A 162 -14.60 -3.43 3.58
N SER A 163 -15.31 -2.80 4.51
CA SER A 163 -16.29 -1.74 4.17
C SER A 163 -15.61 -0.55 3.51
N ALA A 164 -14.47 -0.11 4.04
CA ALA A 164 -13.69 0.96 3.42
C ALA A 164 -13.15 0.55 2.04
N HIS A 165 -12.59 -0.65 1.93
CA HIS A 165 -12.04 -1.17 0.68
C HIS A 165 -13.09 -1.21 -0.44
N ARG A 166 -14.28 -1.75 -0.16
CA ARG A 166 -15.38 -1.80 -1.14
C ARG A 166 -15.80 -0.41 -1.63
N GLY A 167 -15.85 0.55 -0.71
CA GLY A 167 -16.16 1.94 -1.05
C GLY A 167 -15.14 2.54 -2.01
N TRP A 168 -13.86 2.38 -1.71
CA TRP A 168 -12.79 2.90 -2.57
C TRP A 168 -12.69 2.17 -3.90
N GLU A 169 -12.81 0.84 -3.90
CA GLU A 169 -12.82 0.04 -5.13
C GLU A 169 -13.93 0.51 -6.09
N ALA A 170 -15.15 0.69 -5.60
CA ALA A 170 -16.27 1.19 -6.39
C ALA A 170 -16.02 2.61 -6.93
N ASP A 171 -15.46 3.49 -6.10
CA ASP A 171 -15.14 4.86 -6.49
C ASP A 171 -14.06 4.89 -7.59
N TYR A 172 -12.99 4.11 -7.44
CA TYR A 172 -11.94 4.02 -8.47
C TYR A 172 -12.42 3.32 -9.74
N GLN A 173 -13.30 2.33 -9.62
CA GLN A 173 -13.93 1.71 -10.78
C GLN A 173 -14.68 2.74 -11.62
N ALA A 174 -15.47 3.60 -10.97
CA ALA A 174 -16.17 4.69 -11.65
C ALA A 174 -15.22 5.71 -12.28
N ARG A 175 -14.16 6.10 -11.56
CA ARG A 175 -13.19 7.12 -12.02
C ARG A 175 -12.28 6.62 -13.15
N ILE A 176 -11.87 5.37 -13.12
CA ILE A 176 -10.86 4.83 -14.05
C ILE A 176 -11.52 4.14 -15.24
N LEU A 177 -12.60 3.37 -15.01
CA LEU A 177 -13.29 2.59 -16.04
C LEU A 177 -14.56 3.24 -16.55
N GLY A 178 -15.23 4.04 -15.75
CA GLY A 178 -16.49 4.70 -16.09
C GLY A 178 -16.35 5.99 -16.90
N ALA A 179 -15.14 6.38 -17.21
CA ALA A 179 -14.87 7.58 -18.01
C ALA A 179 -14.77 7.26 -19.51
#